data_39ffe5d9e8b63ba1f37a4d6aec4165e5
#
_entry.id   39ffe5d9e8b63ba1f37a4d6aec4165e5
#
_cell.length_a   1.000
_cell.length_b   1.000
_cell.length_c   1.000
_cell.angle_alpha   90.00
_cell.angle_beta   90.00
_cell.angle_gamma   90.00
#
_symmetry.space_group_name_H-M   'P 1'
#
loop_
_entity.id
_entity.type
_entity.pdbx_description
1 polymer ?
#
loop_
_entity_poly.entity_id
_entity_poly.type
_entity_poly.pdbx_seq_one_letter_code
_entity_poly.pdbx_strand_id
1 'polypeptide(L)'
;DKIKTISPILQVVDRNGHWKTVIDNLGFPMGKKKTVIADLTDKFLSEDYRVRIRTNMQIYWDYIFFSTEEVKTTVKKTVLQPVSAEIHYRGFSRVYRKGGRYGPHWFDYSDVSIEPKWRDLTGYYTRYGDVLPLLLDSDDMYVILNSGDEITVTFDADRPSTLNRGWTRDFLIYTDGWLKDGDLNTAQGKTVLPLPFHGMSSYPFGEGENYPMDYEHRLYLNNYNTR
;
A
#
# COMPACT_ATOMS: atom_id res chain seq x y z
N ASP A 1 29.49 -5.73 2.28
CA ASP A 1 28.45 -6.12 1.29
C ASP A 1 27.10 -5.74 1.83
N LYS A 2 26.42 -4.80 1.16
CA LYS A 2 25.07 -4.43 1.54
C LYS A 2 24.12 -5.55 1.07
N ILE A 3 23.47 -6.23 1.99
CA ILE A 3 22.42 -7.19 1.66
C ILE A 3 21.24 -6.42 1.06
N LYS A 4 20.97 -6.63 -0.22
CA LYS A 4 19.82 -6.04 -0.88
C LYS A 4 18.57 -6.84 -0.51
N THR A 5 17.53 -6.17 -0.03
CA THR A 5 16.22 -6.78 0.21
C THR A 5 15.63 -7.27 -1.11
N ILE A 6 15.17 -8.51 -1.12
CA ILE A 6 14.51 -9.14 -2.27
C ILE A 6 13.04 -9.32 -1.89
N SER A 7 12.15 -8.52 -2.49
CA SER A 7 10.70 -8.76 -2.41
C SER A 7 10.37 -10.16 -2.92
N PRO A 8 9.25 -10.76 -2.49
CA PRO A 8 8.84 -12.05 -3.03
C PRO A 8 8.76 -12.03 -4.56
N ILE A 9 9.53 -12.88 -5.20
CA ILE A 9 9.51 -13.14 -6.65
C ILE A 9 8.92 -14.52 -6.90
N LEU A 10 8.24 -14.70 -8.04
CA LEU A 10 7.70 -15.99 -8.44
C LEU A 10 8.49 -16.56 -9.61
N GLN A 11 8.85 -17.84 -9.49
CA GLN A 11 9.64 -18.55 -10.47
C GLN A 11 8.93 -19.86 -10.88
N VAL A 12 9.10 -20.22 -12.14
CA VAL A 12 8.64 -21.46 -12.74
C VAL A 12 9.81 -22.18 -13.41
N VAL A 13 9.63 -23.43 -13.81
CA VAL A 13 10.66 -24.25 -14.45
C VAL A 13 10.58 -24.08 -15.97
N ASP A 14 11.72 -23.81 -16.61
CA ASP A 14 11.82 -23.78 -18.08
C ASP A 14 12.02 -25.18 -18.68
N ARG A 15 12.03 -25.28 -19.99
CA ARG A 15 12.19 -26.55 -20.74
C ARG A 15 13.53 -27.26 -20.47
N ASN A 16 14.51 -26.55 -19.94
CA ASN A 16 15.83 -27.08 -19.59
C ASN A 16 15.93 -27.45 -18.09
N GLY A 17 14.83 -27.38 -17.36
CA GLY A 17 14.79 -27.67 -15.92
C GLY A 17 15.30 -26.53 -15.04
N HIS A 18 15.53 -25.33 -15.57
CA HIS A 18 16.02 -24.19 -14.79
C HIS A 18 14.89 -23.31 -14.31
N TRP A 19 15.05 -22.75 -13.11
CA TRP A 19 14.13 -21.80 -12.54
C TRP A 19 14.24 -20.43 -13.20
N LYS A 20 13.14 -19.92 -13.74
CA LYS A 20 13.01 -18.59 -14.33
C LYS A 20 12.03 -17.72 -13.58
N THR A 21 12.38 -16.49 -13.32
CA THR A 21 11.47 -15.50 -12.73
C THR A 21 10.44 -15.08 -13.77
N VAL A 22 9.17 -15.17 -13.42
CA VAL A 22 8.03 -14.78 -14.27
C VAL A 22 7.21 -13.67 -13.64
N ILE A 23 7.39 -13.42 -12.35
CA ILE A 23 6.88 -12.24 -11.64
C ILE A 23 7.99 -11.72 -10.75
N ASP A 24 8.48 -10.52 -11.05
CA ASP A 24 9.63 -9.91 -10.37
C ASP A 24 9.28 -9.33 -9.00
N ASN A 25 8.02 -9.04 -8.76
CA ASN A 25 7.52 -8.51 -7.50
C ASN A 25 6.08 -8.96 -7.26
N LEU A 26 5.89 -9.92 -6.36
CA LEU A 26 4.56 -10.32 -5.90
C LEU A 26 3.95 -9.31 -4.92
N GLY A 27 4.74 -8.34 -4.48
CA GLY A 27 4.39 -7.52 -3.35
C GLY A 27 4.48 -8.27 -2.03
N PHE A 28 4.40 -7.53 -0.94
CA PHE A 28 4.28 -8.08 0.40
C PHE A 28 3.37 -7.18 1.23
N PRO A 29 2.23 -7.70 1.66
CA PRO A 29 1.33 -6.93 2.50
C PRO A 29 1.95 -6.71 3.88
N MET A 30 1.90 -5.47 4.37
CA MET A 30 2.32 -5.13 5.73
C MET A 30 1.11 -5.03 6.66
N GLY A 31 1.34 -5.27 7.95
CA GLY A 31 0.32 -5.14 9.01
C GLY A 31 -0.58 -6.36 9.13
N LYS A 32 -1.89 -6.18 8.95
CA LYS A 32 -2.87 -7.27 9.09
C LYS A 32 -2.78 -8.30 7.97
N LYS A 33 -3.36 -9.48 8.18
CA LYS A 33 -3.50 -10.53 7.17
C LYS A 33 -4.12 -9.97 5.89
N LYS A 34 -3.47 -10.22 4.79
CA LYS A 34 -3.92 -9.83 3.45
C LYS A 34 -3.64 -10.95 2.48
N THR A 35 -4.40 -11.02 1.41
CA THR A 35 -4.20 -11.99 0.33
C THR A 35 -3.47 -11.31 -0.83
N VAL A 36 -2.44 -11.95 -1.33
CA VAL A 36 -1.79 -11.61 -2.60
C VAL A 36 -2.29 -12.60 -3.64
N ILE A 37 -2.83 -12.09 -4.73
CA ILE A 37 -3.30 -12.89 -5.86
C ILE A 37 -2.34 -12.68 -7.01
N ALA A 38 -1.87 -13.77 -7.60
CA ALA A 38 -1.03 -13.74 -8.78
C ALA A 38 -1.66 -14.58 -9.89
N ASP A 39 -1.90 -13.96 -11.04
CA ASP A 39 -2.35 -14.67 -12.23
C ASP A 39 -1.15 -15.37 -12.89
N LEU A 40 -1.26 -16.69 -13.00
CA LEU A 40 -0.25 -17.55 -13.61
C LEU A 40 -0.63 -18.00 -15.02
N THR A 41 -1.70 -17.48 -15.60
CA THR A 41 -2.09 -17.73 -16.98
C THR A 41 -0.92 -17.36 -17.90
N ASP A 42 -0.56 -18.27 -18.79
CA ASP A 42 0.55 -18.13 -19.73
C ASP A 42 1.94 -17.87 -19.11
N LYS A 43 2.11 -18.10 -17.80
CA LYS A 43 3.41 -17.91 -17.12
C LYS A 43 4.27 -19.18 -17.10
N PHE A 44 3.69 -20.34 -17.33
CA PHE A 44 4.46 -21.60 -17.34
C PHE A 44 5.28 -21.71 -18.63
N LEU A 45 6.56 -22.04 -18.47
CA LEU A 45 7.53 -22.09 -19.57
C LEU A 45 7.77 -23.55 -20.05
N SER A 46 7.17 -24.54 -19.39
CA SER A 46 7.25 -25.95 -19.71
C SER A 46 6.03 -26.69 -19.14
N GLU A 47 5.94 -27.99 -19.37
CA GLU A 47 4.94 -28.87 -18.74
C GLU A 47 5.26 -29.18 -17.26
N ASP A 48 6.30 -28.58 -16.72
CA ASP A 48 6.61 -28.66 -15.28
C ASP A 48 5.94 -27.49 -14.54
N TYR A 49 4.80 -27.78 -13.91
CA TYR A 49 3.97 -26.80 -13.22
C TYR A 49 4.43 -26.47 -11.80
N ARG A 50 5.67 -26.81 -11.45
CA ARG A 50 6.23 -26.41 -10.15
C ARG A 50 6.44 -24.92 -10.09
N VAL A 51 6.09 -24.35 -8.94
CA VAL A 51 6.22 -22.91 -8.67
C VAL A 51 7.08 -22.72 -7.43
N ARG A 52 7.91 -21.70 -7.43
CA ARG A 52 8.75 -21.32 -6.31
C ARG A 52 8.60 -19.82 -6.02
N ILE A 53 8.29 -19.50 -4.76
CA ILE A 53 8.40 -18.14 -4.25
C ILE A 53 9.76 -18.00 -3.60
N ARG A 54 10.50 -16.95 -3.97
CA ARG A 54 11.83 -16.65 -3.42
C ARG A 54 11.85 -15.24 -2.83
N THR A 55 12.35 -15.11 -1.61
CA THR A 55 12.58 -13.84 -0.91
C THR A 55 13.67 -14.02 0.13
N ASN A 56 14.28 -12.92 0.60
CA ASN A 56 15.13 -12.91 1.78
C ASN A 56 14.49 -12.15 2.95
N MET A 57 13.21 -11.80 2.81
CA MET A 57 12.44 -11.13 3.84
C MET A 57 11.84 -12.15 4.83
N GLN A 58 11.72 -11.75 6.10
CA GLN A 58 10.96 -12.51 7.10
C GLN A 58 9.48 -12.20 6.92
N ILE A 59 8.73 -13.14 6.33
CA ILE A 59 7.30 -13.01 6.05
C ILE A 59 6.56 -14.13 6.78
N TYR A 60 5.45 -13.77 7.45
CA TYR A 60 4.54 -14.73 8.03
C TYR A 60 3.54 -15.20 6.98
N TRP A 61 3.68 -16.46 6.56
CA TRP A 61 2.78 -17.09 5.60
C TRP A 61 1.68 -17.83 6.36
N ASP A 62 0.44 -17.54 6.04
CA ASP A 62 -0.72 -18.18 6.66
C ASP A 62 -1.27 -19.30 5.78
N TYR A 63 -1.44 -19.00 4.49
CA TYR A 63 -2.02 -19.93 3.54
C TYR A 63 -1.53 -19.67 2.11
N ILE A 64 -1.21 -20.73 1.38
CA ILE A 64 -0.82 -20.68 -0.04
C ILE A 64 -1.59 -21.79 -0.77
N PHE A 65 -2.28 -21.43 -1.84
CA PHE A 65 -3.01 -22.38 -2.66
C PHE A 65 -3.04 -21.97 -4.12
N PHE A 66 -3.38 -22.92 -4.98
CA PHE A 66 -3.64 -22.69 -6.40
C PHE A 66 -5.11 -22.94 -6.67
N SER A 67 -5.67 -22.17 -7.59
CA SER A 67 -6.96 -22.45 -8.20
C SER A 67 -6.76 -22.61 -9.71
N THR A 68 -7.27 -23.70 -10.26
CA THR A 68 -7.30 -23.97 -11.71
C THR A 68 -8.70 -23.88 -12.27
N GLU A 69 -9.69 -23.65 -11.41
CA GLU A 69 -11.09 -23.53 -11.80
C GLU A 69 -11.47 -22.07 -12.00
N GLU A 70 -11.90 -21.74 -13.20
CA GLU A 70 -12.64 -20.53 -13.46
C GLU A 70 -14.08 -20.72 -13.01
N VAL A 71 -14.40 -20.26 -11.83
CA VAL A 71 -15.80 -20.13 -11.42
C VAL A 71 -16.39 -18.95 -12.20
N LYS A 72 -17.19 -19.26 -13.22
CA LYS A 72 -17.94 -18.25 -13.97
C LYS A 72 -19.03 -17.65 -13.06
N THR A 73 -18.66 -16.65 -12.31
CA THR A 73 -19.59 -15.89 -11.47
C THR A 73 -19.96 -14.59 -12.20
N THR A 74 -21.23 -14.31 -12.29
CA THR A 74 -21.67 -13.01 -12.82
C THR A 74 -21.31 -11.93 -11.82
N VAL A 75 -20.40 -11.02 -12.22
CA VAL A 75 -19.96 -9.90 -11.40
C VAL A 75 -20.46 -8.60 -12.00
N LYS A 76 -21.09 -7.77 -11.16
CA LYS A 76 -21.39 -6.37 -11.51
C LYS A 76 -20.41 -5.48 -10.75
N LYS A 77 -19.51 -4.83 -11.47
CA LYS A 77 -18.55 -3.88 -10.90
C LYS A 77 -19.16 -2.47 -10.94
N THR A 78 -19.11 -1.77 -9.82
CA THR A 78 -19.44 -0.34 -9.71
C THR A 78 -18.27 0.35 -9.04
N VAL A 79 -17.74 1.40 -9.65
CA VAL A 79 -16.70 2.24 -9.07
C VAL A 79 -17.39 3.36 -8.29
N LEU A 80 -17.01 3.51 -7.03
CA LEU A 80 -17.49 4.59 -6.16
C LEU A 80 -16.34 5.57 -5.98
N GLN A 81 -16.63 6.84 -6.20
CA GLN A 81 -15.73 7.93 -5.82
C GLN A 81 -16.02 8.34 -4.37
N PRO A 82 -15.03 8.77 -3.60
CA PRO A 82 -15.28 9.34 -2.29
C PRO A 82 -16.10 10.63 -2.40
N VAL A 83 -16.98 10.85 -1.45
CA VAL A 83 -17.82 12.07 -1.37
C VAL A 83 -17.32 13.07 -0.34
N SER A 84 -16.50 12.61 0.59
CA SER A 84 -15.76 13.47 1.52
C SER A 84 -14.49 12.78 1.99
N ALA A 85 -13.49 13.57 2.31
CA ALA A 85 -12.26 13.10 2.94
C ALA A 85 -11.72 14.18 3.86
N GLU A 86 -11.42 13.82 5.10
CA GLU A 86 -10.93 14.74 6.11
C GLU A 86 -9.73 14.14 6.83
N ILE A 87 -8.67 14.93 6.99
CA ILE A 87 -7.52 14.58 7.81
C ILE A 87 -7.60 15.27 9.17
N HIS A 88 -7.32 14.54 10.24
CA HIS A 88 -7.26 15.04 11.60
C HIS A 88 -6.26 14.24 12.44
N TYR A 89 -5.89 14.79 13.60
CA TYR A 89 -5.10 14.04 14.57
C TYR A 89 -6.03 13.12 15.38
N ARG A 90 -5.76 11.82 15.33
CA ARG A 90 -6.48 10.82 16.11
C ARG A 90 -5.68 10.35 17.32
N GLY A 91 -4.38 10.21 17.17
CA GLY A 91 -3.50 9.60 18.14
C GLY A 91 -3.11 8.16 17.79
N PHE A 92 -2.66 7.40 18.79
CA PHE A 92 -2.04 6.09 18.61
C PHE A 92 -2.91 4.99 19.19
N SER A 93 -3.30 4.04 18.37
CA SER A 93 -3.98 2.83 18.83
C SER A 93 -3.09 2.02 19.75
N ARG A 94 -3.69 1.39 20.75
CA ARG A 94 -2.98 0.43 21.59
C ARG A 94 -2.46 -0.73 20.74
N VAL A 95 -1.18 -1.00 20.90
CA VAL A 95 -0.50 -2.08 20.18
C VAL A 95 -0.21 -3.23 21.13
N TYR A 96 -0.53 -4.44 20.74
CA TYR A 96 -0.14 -5.65 21.46
C TYR A 96 0.32 -6.74 20.50
N ARG A 97 1.02 -7.74 21.01
CA ARG A 97 1.52 -8.87 20.24
C ARG A 97 0.82 -10.15 20.67
N LYS A 98 0.34 -10.93 19.69
CA LYS A 98 -0.11 -12.30 19.92
C LYS A 98 1.02 -13.25 19.52
N GLY A 99 1.26 -14.29 20.33
CA GLY A 99 2.32 -15.26 20.05
C GLY A 99 3.72 -14.88 20.56
N GLY A 100 3.80 -13.99 21.55
CA GLY A 100 5.05 -13.65 22.23
C GLY A 100 5.85 -12.55 21.54
N ARG A 101 7.16 -12.45 21.86
CA ARG A 101 8.06 -11.37 21.46
C ARG A 101 8.12 -11.14 19.93
N TYR A 102 8.04 -12.18 19.16
CA TYR A 102 8.17 -12.13 17.70
C TYR A 102 6.82 -12.25 16.97
N GLY A 103 5.70 -12.28 17.71
CA GLY A 103 4.37 -12.33 17.11
C GLY A 103 4.02 -11.02 16.38
N PRO A 104 3.06 -11.07 15.45
CA PRO A 104 2.61 -9.89 14.73
C PRO A 104 1.99 -8.86 15.66
N HIS A 105 2.11 -7.60 15.29
CA HIS A 105 1.44 -6.52 15.97
C HIS A 105 -0.06 -6.53 15.65
N TRP A 106 -0.85 -6.34 16.70
CA TRP A 106 -2.29 -6.12 16.62
C TRP A 106 -2.61 -4.76 17.20
N PHE A 107 -3.60 -4.12 16.65
CA PHE A 107 -3.99 -2.77 17.02
C PHE A 107 -5.41 -2.80 17.56
N ASP A 108 -5.59 -2.23 18.75
CA ASP A 108 -6.92 -1.94 19.28
C ASP A 108 -7.29 -0.51 18.88
N TYR A 109 -8.14 -0.39 17.90
CA TYR A 109 -8.54 0.92 17.37
C TYR A 109 -9.53 1.65 18.26
N SER A 110 -10.08 1.00 19.28
CA SER A 110 -10.97 1.61 20.28
C SER A 110 -10.22 2.17 21.48
N ASP A 111 -8.98 1.72 21.71
CA ASP A 111 -8.11 2.20 22.80
C ASP A 111 -7.00 3.09 22.20
N VAL A 112 -7.17 4.40 22.35
CA VAL A 112 -6.33 5.43 21.69
C VAL A 112 -5.67 6.32 22.75
N SER A 113 -4.35 6.49 22.60
CA SER A 113 -3.55 7.47 23.35
C SER A 113 -3.21 8.64 22.45
N ILE A 114 -3.33 9.85 22.96
CA ILE A 114 -2.90 11.08 22.25
C ILE A 114 -1.42 11.39 22.45
N GLU A 115 -0.73 10.63 23.30
CA GLU A 115 0.70 10.83 23.56
C GLU A 115 1.54 10.35 22.37
N PRO A 116 2.47 11.19 21.85
CA PRO A 116 3.35 10.81 20.76
C PRO A 116 4.17 9.56 21.11
N LYS A 117 4.16 8.57 20.23
CA LYS A 117 4.91 7.30 20.38
C LYS A 117 6.07 7.17 19.41
N TRP A 118 6.07 7.95 18.36
CA TRP A 118 7.05 7.86 17.27
C TRP A 118 7.65 9.22 17.00
N ARG A 119 8.89 9.21 16.52
CA ARG A 119 9.56 10.43 16.10
C ARG A 119 9.00 10.83 14.73
N ASP A 120 8.64 12.08 14.62
CA ASP A 120 8.19 12.67 13.36
C ASP A 120 9.37 12.92 12.42
N LEU A 121 9.13 12.84 11.12
CA LEU A 121 10.05 13.33 10.11
C LEU A 121 10.02 14.85 10.10
N THR A 122 11.17 15.48 9.87
CA THR A 122 11.23 16.94 9.73
C THR A 122 10.71 17.36 8.36
N GLY A 123 9.78 18.29 8.31
CA GLY A 123 9.22 18.81 7.07
C GLY A 123 7.76 19.21 7.22
N TYR A 124 7.13 19.47 6.10
CA TYR A 124 5.73 19.86 6.06
C TYR A 124 4.82 18.67 5.80
N TYR A 125 3.72 18.63 6.51
CA TYR A 125 2.64 17.67 6.39
C TYR A 125 1.38 18.33 5.84
N THR A 126 0.44 17.53 5.38
CA THR A 126 -0.84 18.04 4.94
C THR A 126 -1.58 18.70 6.12
N ARG A 127 -2.12 19.90 5.90
CA ARG A 127 -2.98 20.59 6.86
C ARG A 127 -4.21 19.76 7.22
N TYR A 128 -4.73 19.94 8.42
CA TYR A 128 -5.99 19.33 8.82
C TYR A 128 -7.19 19.89 8.06
N GLY A 129 -8.27 19.13 8.03
CA GLY A 129 -9.51 19.42 7.36
C GLY A 129 -9.68 18.71 6.03
N ASP A 130 -10.45 19.30 5.13
CA ASP A 130 -10.80 18.69 3.83
C ASP A 130 -9.57 18.44 2.94
N VAL A 131 -9.47 17.20 2.48
CA VAL A 131 -8.44 16.72 1.56
C VAL A 131 -9.03 15.90 0.41
N LEU A 132 -10.35 15.97 0.20
CA LEU A 132 -11.01 15.24 -0.87
C LEU A 132 -10.35 15.43 -2.24
N PRO A 133 -9.97 16.67 -2.65
CA PRO A 133 -9.33 16.88 -3.96
C PRO A 133 -8.04 16.08 -4.17
N LEU A 134 -7.32 15.74 -3.10
CA LEU A 134 -6.07 14.97 -3.18
C LEU A 134 -6.27 13.45 -3.25
N LEU A 135 -7.52 12.97 -3.16
CA LEU A 135 -7.83 11.54 -3.12
C LEU A 135 -8.75 11.10 -4.27
N LEU A 136 -8.99 11.96 -5.24
CA LEU A 136 -9.84 11.65 -6.40
C LEU A 136 -9.06 10.94 -7.51
N ASP A 137 -7.79 11.24 -7.65
CA ASP A 137 -6.90 10.70 -8.67
C ASP A 137 -5.62 10.14 -8.05
N SER A 138 -4.97 9.23 -8.77
CA SER A 138 -3.64 8.74 -8.44
C SER A 138 -2.63 9.62 -9.19
N ASP A 139 -2.17 10.62 -8.50
CA ASP A 139 -1.21 11.61 -8.96
C ASP A 139 -0.06 11.78 -7.95
N ASP A 140 0.78 12.75 -8.12
CA ASP A 140 1.90 13.00 -7.21
C ASP A 140 1.57 14.01 -6.10
N MET A 141 0.28 14.37 -5.92
CA MET A 141 -0.21 15.31 -4.91
C MET A 141 -0.76 14.56 -3.68
N TYR A 142 0.13 14.07 -2.86
CA TYR A 142 -0.18 13.19 -1.73
C TYR A 142 -0.85 13.90 -0.55
N VAL A 143 -1.70 13.17 0.16
CA VAL A 143 -2.01 13.49 1.55
C VAL A 143 -0.87 12.98 2.43
N ILE A 144 -0.07 13.87 2.97
CA ILE A 144 1.11 13.55 3.78
C ILE A 144 0.71 13.50 5.25
N LEU A 145 0.64 12.28 5.77
CA LEU A 145 0.28 12.01 7.16
C LEU A 145 1.49 12.02 8.06
N ASN A 146 1.33 12.58 9.24
CA ASN A 146 2.26 12.39 10.35
C ASN A 146 1.81 11.23 11.24
N SER A 147 2.68 10.80 12.13
CA SER A 147 2.34 9.80 13.15
C SER A 147 1.16 10.28 14.01
N GLY A 148 0.15 9.45 14.13
CA GLY A 148 -1.08 9.78 14.88
C GLY A 148 -2.17 10.45 14.05
N ASP A 149 -1.90 10.83 12.81
CA ASP A 149 -2.94 11.35 11.90
C ASP A 149 -3.84 10.22 11.38
N GLU A 150 -5.05 10.58 11.05
CA GLU A 150 -6.05 9.72 10.42
C GLU A 150 -6.73 10.47 9.28
N ILE A 151 -7.00 9.76 8.18
CA ILE A 151 -7.90 10.23 7.11
C ILE A 151 -9.20 9.46 7.25
N THR A 152 -10.31 10.18 7.39
CA THR A 152 -11.66 9.63 7.28
C THR A 152 -12.18 9.87 5.87
N VAL A 153 -12.47 8.79 5.14
CA VAL A 153 -12.99 8.86 3.76
C VAL A 153 -14.38 8.26 3.72
N THR A 154 -15.34 9.02 3.16
CA THR A 154 -16.74 8.59 3.05
C THR A 154 -17.08 8.29 1.59
N PHE A 155 -17.78 7.18 1.37
CA PHE A 155 -18.34 6.79 0.07
C PHE A 155 -19.85 6.68 0.18
N ASP A 156 -20.55 7.11 -0.86
CA ASP A 156 -22.01 6.92 -0.98
C ASP A 156 -22.30 5.49 -1.45
N ALA A 157 -22.53 4.59 -0.51
CA ALA A 157 -22.81 3.18 -0.78
C ALA A 157 -24.28 2.90 -1.12
N ASP A 158 -25.17 3.87 -1.01
CA ASP A 158 -26.59 3.70 -1.34
C ASP A 158 -26.86 3.81 -2.84
N ARG A 159 -25.96 4.43 -3.59
CA ARG A 159 -26.06 4.56 -5.05
C ARG A 159 -26.07 3.24 -5.84
N PRO A 160 -25.36 2.18 -5.46
CA PRO A 160 -25.64 0.89 -6.08
C PRO A 160 -26.94 0.34 -5.53
N SER A 161 -27.98 0.32 -6.37
CA SER A 161 -29.33 -0.20 -6.12
C SER A 161 -29.39 -1.44 -5.22
N THR A 162 -30.54 -1.67 -4.62
CA THR A 162 -30.88 -2.90 -3.88
C THR A 162 -30.33 -4.15 -4.56
N LEU A 163 -29.64 -4.99 -3.78
CA LEU A 163 -29.11 -6.26 -4.29
C LEU A 163 -30.26 -7.18 -4.70
N ASN A 164 -30.12 -7.81 -5.84
CA ASN A 164 -31.00 -8.89 -6.26
C ASN A 164 -30.89 -10.07 -5.27
N ARG A 165 -31.97 -10.85 -5.17
CA ARG A 165 -31.95 -12.05 -4.32
C ARG A 165 -30.81 -13.00 -4.73
N GLY A 166 -30.00 -13.41 -3.76
CA GLY A 166 -28.85 -14.30 -3.99
C GLY A 166 -27.55 -13.60 -4.38
N TRP A 167 -27.55 -12.26 -4.45
CA TRP A 167 -26.33 -11.47 -4.65
C TRP A 167 -25.72 -11.05 -3.31
N THR A 168 -24.40 -11.04 -3.27
CA THR A 168 -23.60 -10.47 -2.18
C THR A 168 -22.89 -9.22 -2.68
N ARG A 169 -22.52 -8.33 -1.76
CA ARG A 169 -21.75 -7.13 -2.08
C ARG A 169 -20.39 -7.24 -1.38
N ASP A 170 -19.34 -7.15 -2.16
CA ASP A 170 -17.97 -7.06 -1.67
C ASP A 170 -17.41 -5.69 -2.03
N PHE A 171 -16.55 -5.15 -1.17
CA PHE A 171 -15.89 -3.88 -1.39
C PHE A 171 -14.40 -4.12 -1.58
N LEU A 172 -13.87 -3.57 -2.68
CA LEU A 172 -12.44 -3.52 -2.96
C LEU A 172 -12.01 -2.06 -2.84
N ILE A 173 -11.06 -1.80 -1.95
CA ILE A 173 -10.48 -0.47 -1.79
C ILE A 173 -9.18 -0.47 -2.59
N TYR A 174 -9.10 0.43 -3.57
CA TYR A 174 -7.86 0.74 -4.26
C TYR A 174 -7.20 1.90 -3.50
N THR A 175 -5.94 1.72 -3.11
CA THR A 175 -5.14 2.76 -2.47
C THR A 175 -3.80 2.84 -3.17
N ASP A 176 -3.42 4.04 -3.55
CA ASP A 176 -2.09 4.36 -4.03
C ASP A 176 -1.38 5.18 -2.94
N GLY A 177 -0.16 4.81 -2.59
CA GLY A 177 0.52 5.47 -1.50
C GLY A 177 1.97 5.05 -1.33
N TRP A 178 2.72 5.91 -0.72
CA TRP A 178 4.13 5.73 -0.41
C TRP A 178 4.35 5.71 1.10
N LEU A 179 5.05 4.70 1.60
CA LEU A 179 5.45 4.63 2.99
C LEU A 179 6.89 5.13 3.16
N LYS A 180 7.06 6.12 4.04
CA LYS A 180 8.35 6.62 4.46
C LYS A 180 8.41 6.59 5.98
N ASP A 181 9.22 5.72 6.53
CA ASP A 181 9.37 5.60 7.98
C ASP A 181 10.59 6.40 8.50
N GLY A 182 10.62 6.60 9.81
CA GLY A 182 11.70 7.31 10.48
C GLY A 182 12.91 6.43 10.84
N ASP A 183 13.02 5.21 10.34
CA ASP A 183 14.17 4.34 10.58
C ASP A 183 15.42 4.93 9.91
N LEU A 184 16.49 5.03 10.67
CA LEU A 184 17.77 5.57 10.21
C LEU A 184 18.42 4.73 9.08
N ASN A 185 17.98 3.49 8.91
CA ASN A 185 18.47 2.59 7.87
C ASN A 185 17.70 2.75 6.54
N THR A 186 16.59 3.48 6.54
CA THR A 186 15.84 3.77 5.32
C THR A 186 16.38 5.01 4.63
N ALA A 187 16.15 5.09 3.32
CA ALA A 187 16.53 6.25 2.54
C ALA A 187 15.73 7.48 3.01
N GLN A 188 16.45 8.58 3.29
CA GLN A 188 15.86 9.85 3.70
C GLN A 188 14.94 9.73 4.94
N GLY A 189 15.27 8.82 5.86
CA GLY A 189 14.46 8.51 7.05
C GLY A 189 14.39 9.63 8.11
N LYS A 190 14.83 10.86 7.83
CA LYS A 190 14.81 11.99 8.78
C LYS A 190 13.89 13.11 8.34
N THR A 191 13.55 13.20 7.08
CA THR A 191 12.82 14.32 6.48
C THR A 191 11.66 13.85 5.63
N VAL A 192 10.62 14.67 5.54
CA VAL A 192 9.49 14.45 4.62
C VAL A 192 9.98 14.52 3.16
N LEU A 193 10.84 15.48 2.87
CA LEU A 193 11.44 15.64 1.54
C LEU A 193 12.60 14.65 1.32
N PRO A 194 12.91 14.32 0.05
CA PRO A 194 12.16 14.67 -1.15
C PRO A 194 10.83 13.91 -1.22
N LEU A 195 9.80 14.51 -1.80
CA LEU A 195 8.55 13.81 -2.07
C LEU A 195 8.77 12.78 -3.18
N PRO A 196 8.23 11.56 -3.06
CA PRO A 196 8.25 10.60 -4.15
C PRO A 196 7.34 11.08 -5.29
N PHE A 197 7.52 10.52 -6.50
CA PHE A 197 6.64 10.72 -7.64
C PHE A 197 6.67 9.50 -8.55
N HIS A 198 5.59 9.27 -9.29
CA HIS A 198 5.44 8.04 -10.10
C HIS A 198 6.50 7.88 -11.18
N GLY A 199 6.99 9.00 -11.73
CA GLY A 199 8.00 9.01 -12.79
C GLY A 199 9.43 8.78 -12.33
N MET A 200 9.71 8.68 -11.01
CA MET A 200 11.07 8.51 -10.51
C MET A 200 11.64 7.10 -10.83
N SER A 201 12.93 7.04 -11.14
CA SER A 201 13.61 5.76 -11.43
C SER A 201 13.98 4.97 -10.18
N SER A 202 14.16 5.66 -9.04
CA SER A 202 14.54 5.10 -7.73
C SER A 202 14.17 6.06 -6.62
N TYR A 203 14.19 5.61 -5.37
CA TYR A 203 14.04 6.51 -4.23
C TYR A 203 15.23 6.37 -3.25
N PRO A 204 15.89 7.50 -2.87
CA PRO A 204 15.73 8.81 -3.48
C PRO A 204 16.05 8.77 -4.97
N PHE A 205 15.41 9.63 -5.74
CA PHE A 205 15.59 9.69 -7.19
C PHE A 205 16.98 10.22 -7.57
N GLY A 206 17.43 9.91 -8.79
CA GLY A 206 18.75 10.20 -9.31
C GLY A 206 18.99 11.66 -9.68
N GLU A 207 20.22 11.95 -10.07
CA GLU A 207 20.60 13.27 -10.57
C GLU A 207 19.83 13.58 -11.86
N GLY A 208 19.23 14.77 -11.92
CA GLY A 208 18.40 15.23 -13.04
C GLY A 208 16.92 14.86 -12.93
N GLU A 209 16.53 14.01 -11.98
CA GLU A 209 15.13 13.77 -11.67
C GLU A 209 14.67 14.74 -10.57
N ASN A 210 13.45 15.26 -10.71
CA ASN A 210 12.89 16.19 -9.74
C ASN A 210 11.40 15.92 -9.58
N TYR A 211 10.90 16.11 -8.35
CA TYR A 211 9.48 16.13 -8.09
C TYR A 211 8.80 17.18 -9.00
N PRO A 212 7.63 16.89 -9.57
CA PRO A 212 6.92 17.83 -10.43
C PRO A 212 6.68 19.19 -9.75
N MET A 213 6.98 20.28 -10.45
CA MET A 213 6.86 21.66 -9.95
C MET A 213 6.12 22.56 -10.94
N ASP A 214 5.16 21.99 -11.67
CA ASP A 214 4.22 22.75 -12.49
C ASP A 214 3.28 23.61 -11.63
N TYR A 215 2.33 24.26 -12.26
CA TYR A 215 1.42 25.17 -11.55
C TYR A 215 0.55 24.44 -10.52
N GLU A 216 0.04 23.26 -10.84
CA GLU A 216 -0.86 22.48 -9.99
C GLU A 216 -0.13 21.96 -8.76
N HIS A 217 1.06 21.38 -8.94
CA HIS A 217 1.90 20.91 -7.83
C HIS A 217 2.32 22.04 -6.89
N ARG A 218 2.62 23.22 -7.43
CA ARG A 218 2.92 24.41 -6.58
C ARG A 218 1.69 24.86 -5.80
N LEU A 219 0.50 24.84 -6.40
CA LEU A 219 -0.74 25.15 -5.67
C LEU A 219 -1.01 24.12 -4.58
N TYR A 220 -0.82 22.83 -4.89
CA TYR A 220 -0.93 21.76 -3.91
C TYR A 220 -0.01 22.00 -2.70
N LEU A 221 1.27 22.22 -2.94
CA LEU A 221 2.24 22.45 -1.85
C LEU A 221 1.85 23.67 -1.01
N ASN A 222 1.42 24.75 -1.63
CA ASN A 222 1.06 26.00 -0.94
C ASN A 222 -0.25 25.90 -0.17
N ASN A 223 -1.23 25.14 -0.65
CA ASN A 223 -2.57 25.08 -0.06
C ASN A 223 -2.73 23.94 0.95
N TYR A 224 -2.01 22.85 0.75
CA TYR A 224 -2.20 21.64 1.54
C TYR A 224 -0.99 21.27 2.40
N ASN A 225 0.22 21.42 1.90
CA ASN A 225 1.44 20.97 2.59
C ASN A 225 2.03 22.07 3.48
N THR A 226 1.26 22.49 4.48
CA THR A 226 1.52 23.71 5.27
C THR A 226 1.60 23.53 6.79
N ARG A 227 1.43 22.30 7.28
CA ARG A 227 1.48 21.98 8.73
C ARG A 227 2.84 21.44 9.15
#